data_ba685b6598a3fc13f44eefe8f65b5a46
#
_entry.id   ba685b6598a3fc13f44eefe8f65b5a46
#
_cell.length_a   1.000
_cell.length_b   1.000
_cell.length_c   1.000
_cell.angle_alpha   90.00
_cell.angle_beta   90.00
_cell.angle_gamma   90.00
#
_symmetry.space_group_name_H-M   'P 1'
#
loop_
_entity.id
_entity.type
_entity.pdbx_description
1 polymer ?
#
loop_
_entity_poly.entity_id
_entity_poly.type
_entity_poly.pdbx_seq_one_letter_code
_entity_poly.pdbx_strand_id
1 'polypeptide(L)'
;MKKRTYEASNAAKRQICTVLKELMTQKPLNRITVAEIMRGCGMARQHFYYHFDDVYDAVRWIFEEEAVALLREHEGVMLWQDGLLQLFQYLQENRAFCLCALRSMGRDHLKRFFQTDIRAIIQSTIRLIAAELGYEAGEQELAMLTQFYVGALESIVEDWLLGEIQGTPEELIRFVDQVLRDHVRGAGIRLSQAGPGAAPLPEPDCCAGPVCK
;
A
#
# COMPACT_ATOMS: atom_id res chain seq x y z
N MET A 1 -33.87 7.58 8.40
CA MET A 1 -33.84 6.10 8.45
C MET A 1 -32.59 5.49 7.81
N LYS A 2 -32.15 5.89 6.59
CA LYS A 2 -30.95 5.34 5.90
C LYS A 2 -29.63 5.43 6.70
N LYS A 3 -29.35 6.55 7.39
CA LYS A 3 -28.10 6.77 8.15
C LYS A 3 -27.95 5.79 9.32
N ARG A 4 -29.03 5.53 10.07
CA ARG A 4 -29.04 4.60 11.22
C ARG A 4 -28.84 3.14 10.82
N THR A 5 -29.34 2.75 9.64
CA THR A 5 -29.12 1.39 9.09
C THR A 5 -27.67 1.21 8.62
N TYR A 6 -27.05 2.24 8.07
CA TYR A 6 -25.65 2.24 7.64
C TYR A 6 -24.69 2.15 8.84
N GLU A 7 -24.94 2.92 9.90
CA GLU A 7 -24.15 2.87 11.14
C GLU A 7 -24.24 1.50 11.84
N ALA A 8 -25.43 0.90 11.90
CA ALA A 8 -25.62 -0.44 12.46
C ALA A 8 -24.91 -1.52 11.63
N SER A 9 -24.93 -1.40 10.29
CA SER A 9 -24.22 -2.29 9.38
C SER A 9 -22.70 -2.23 9.59
N ASN A 10 -22.14 -1.02 9.72
CA ASN A 10 -20.72 -0.83 9.97
C ASN A 10 -20.30 -1.32 11.36
N ALA A 11 -21.14 -1.17 12.38
CA ALA A 11 -20.88 -1.71 13.71
C ALA A 11 -20.77 -3.25 13.69
N ALA A 12 -21.67 -3.93 12.96
CA ALA A 12 -21.61 -5.38 12.80
C ALA A 12 -20.35 -5.82 12.04
N LYS A 13 -19.98 -5.12 10.94
CA LYS A 13 -18.71 -5.37 10.21
C LYS A 13 -17.50 -5.27 11.14
N ARG A 14 -17.40 -4.19 11.92
CA ARG A 14 -16.30 -3.97 12.86
C ARG A 14 -16.22 -5.08 13.90
N GLN A 15 -17.34 -5.52 14.45
CA GLN A 15 -17.35 -6.61 15.42
C GLN A 15 -16.86 -7.93 14.81
N ILE A 16 -17.30 -8.28 13.59
CA ILE A 16 -16.83 -9.45 12.84
C ILE A 16 -15.31 -9.35 12.61
N CYS A 17 -14.83 -8.19 12.18
CA CYS A 17 -13.42 -7.95 11.89
C CYS A 17 -12.53 -7.98 13.13
N THR A 18 -13.01 -7.49 14.28
CA THR A 18 -12.29 -7.60 15.55
C THR A 18 -12.05 -9.06 15.94
N VAL A 19 -13.08 -9.89 15.89
CA VAL A 19 -12.96 -11.33 16.18
C VAL A 19 -12.05 -12.03 15.15
N LEU A 20 -12.16 -11.67 13.88
CA LEU A 20 -11.29 -12.22 12.83
C LEU A 20 -9.83 -11.86 13.09
N LYS A 21 -9.50 -10.61 13.43
CA LYS A 21 -8.13 -10.19 13.78
C LYS A 21 -7.58 -10.99 14.94
N GLU A 22 -8.34 -11.17 16.01
CA GLU A 22 -7.96 -11.97 17.17
C GLU A 22 -7.66 -13.43 16.77
N LEU A 23 -8.51 -14.06 15.98
CA LEU A 23 -8.28 -15.43 15.49
C LEU A 23 -7.03 -15.52 14.61
N MET A 24 -6.75 -14.51 13.79
CA MET A 24 -5.56 -14.46 12.92
C MET A 24 -4.25 -14.32 13.71
N THR A 25 -4.27 -13.85 14.95
CA THR A 25 -3.09 -13.88 15.82
C THR A 25 -2.76 -15.29 16.35
N GLN A 26 -3.73 -16.20 16.31
CA GLN A 26 -3.63 -17.53 16.92
C GLN A 26 -3.41 -18.64 15.89
N LYS A 27 -3.92 -18.46 14.65
CA LYS A 27 -3.84 -19.49 13.61
C LYS A 27 -3.90 -18.90 12.20
N PRO A 28 -3.41 -19.65 11.19
CA PRO A 28 -3.46 -19.22 9.80
C PRO A 28 -4.89 -18.98 9.30
N LEU A 29 -5.07 -17.98 8.43
CA LEU A 29 -6.37 -17.57 7.88
C LEU A 29 -7.15 -18.71 7.24
N ASN A 30 -6.49 -19.60 6.50
CA ASN A 30 -7.10 -20.77 5.84
C ASN A 30 -7.66 -21.82 6.81
N ARG A 31 -7.37 -21.70 8.12
CA ARG A 31 -7.94 -22.56 9.17
C ARG A 31 -9.03 -21.85 9.97
N ILE A 32 -9.33 -20.59 9.64
CA ILE A 32 -10.40 -19.83 10.28
C ILE A 32 -11.69 -20.04 9.49
N THR A 33 -12.75 -20.41 10.20
CA THR A 33 -14.08 -20.64 9.60
C THR A 33 -15.04 -19.51 9.95
N VAL A 34 -15.97 -19.21 9.05
CA VAL A 34 -17.05 -18.26 9.31
C VAL A 34 -17.84 -18.64 10.57
N ALA A 35 -18.00 -19.94 10.86
CA ALA A 35 -18.69 -20.40 12.05
C ALA A 35 -17.96 -20.01 13.35
N GLU A 36 -16.63 -20.04 13.36
CA GLU A 36 -15.83 -19.61 14.52
C GLU A 36 -15.90 -18.10 14.72
N ILE A 37 -15.77 -17.33 13.65
CA ILE A 37 -15.88 -15.87 13.70
C ILE A 37 -17.24 -15.48 14.27
N MET A 38 -18.32 -16.02 13.73
CA MET A 38 -19.68 -15.66 14.13
C MET A 38 -20.05 -16.16 15.52
N ARG A 39 -19.46 -17.26 15.98
CA ARG A 39 -19.57 -17.71 17.38
C ARG A 39 -18.91 -16.70 18.32
N GLY A 40 -17.72 -16.18 17.96
CA GLY A 40 -17.03 -15.14 18.73
C GLY A 40 -17.84 -13.83 18.80
N CYS A 41 -18.58 -13.52 17.74
CA CYS A 41 -19.46 -12.35 17.70
C CYS A 41 -20.81 -12.54 18.44
N GLY A 42 -21.18 -13.78 18.78
CA GLY A 42 -22.54 -14.09 19.28
C GLY A 42 -23.63 -13.90 18.23
N MET A 43 -23.29 -14.01 16.92
CA MET A 43 -24.20 -13.76 15.81
C MET A 43 -24.44 -15.03 14.97
N ALA A 44 -25.56 -15.07 14.25
CA ALA A 44 -25.86 -16.16 13.32
C ALA A 44 -24.96 -16.08 12.06
N ARG A 45 -24.58 -17.27 11.53
CA ARG A 45 -23.69 -17.37 10.34
C ARG A 45 -24.19 -16.58 9.12
N GLN A 46 -25.49 -16.45 8.94
CA GLN A 46 -26.07 -15.68 7.83
C GLN A 46 -25.69 -14.20 7.85
N HIS A 47 -25.43 -13.61 9.03
CA HIS A 47 -25.01 -12.21 9.15
C HIS A 47 -23.64 -11.98 8.55
N PHE A 48 -22.75 -12.97 8.52
CA PHE A 48 -21.46 -12.85 7.84
C PHE A 48 -21.65 -12.58 6.34
N TYR A 49 -22.42 -13.44 5.68
CA TYR A 49 -22.64 -13.36 4.22
C TYR A 49 -23.52 -12.18 3.79
N TYR A 50 -24.15 -11.51 4.73
CA TYR A 50 -24.79 -10.21 4.47
C TYR A 50 -23.76 -9.09 4.28
N HIS A 51 -22.56 -9.23 4.85
CA HIS A 51 -21.55 -8.20 4.89
C HIS A 51 -20.31 -8.50 4.03
N PHE A 52 -19.95 -9.77 3.90
CA PHE A 52 -18.71 -10.23 3.27
C PHE A 52 -18.98 -11.48 2.44
N ASP A 53 -18.32 -11.58 1.28
CA ASP A 53 -18.42 -12.75 0.41
C ASP A 53 -17.67 -13.95 1.02
N ASP A 54 -16.49 -13.70 1.58
CA ASP A 54 -15.66 -14.68 2.25
C ASP A 54 -14.76 -14.04 3.33
N VAL A 55 -13.94 -14.86 3.99
CA VAL A 55 -13.03 -14.40 5.06
C VAL A 55 -11.94 -13.49 4.50
N TYR A 56 -11.52 -13.68 3.25
CA TYR A 56 -10.51 -12.85 2.60
C TYR A 56 -11.07 -11.46 2.27
N ASP A 57 -12.36 -11.38 1.92
CA ASP A 57 -13.07 -10.13 1.72
C ASP A 57 -13.14 -9.32 3.02
N ALA A 58 -13.40 -9.97 4.14
CA ALA A 58 -13.36 -9.33 5.45
C ALA A 58 -11.95 -8.80 5.81
N VAL A 59 -10.88 -9.54 5.48
CA VAL A 59 -9.50 -9.06 5.67
C VAL A 59 -9.22 -7.84 4.80
N ARG A 60 -9.64 -7.83 3.52
CA ARG A 60 -9.49 -6.64 2.65
C ARG A 60 -10.18 -5.43 3.25
N TRP A 61 -11.41 -5.60 3.73
CA TRP A 61 -12.16 -4.52 4.37
C TRP A 61 -11.46 -3.96 5.62
N ILE A 62 -10.81 -4.82 6.44
CA ILE A 62 -10.01 -4.36 7.59
C ILE A 62 -8.89 -3.43 7.12
N PHE A 63 -8.12 -3.83 6.10
CA PHE A 63 -7.05 -3.00 5.58
C PHE A 63 -7.56 -1.67 4.98
N GLU A 64 -8.71 -1.69 4.28
CA GLU A 64 -9.33 -0.48 3.73
C GLU A 64 -9.75 0.49 4.82
N GLU A 65 -10.42 0.00 5.87
CA GLU A 65 -10.93 0.84 6.97
C GLU A 65 -9.86 1.31 7.93
N GLU A 66 -8.84 0.49 8.21
CA GLU A 66 -7.87 0.78 9.25
C GLU A 66 -6.54 1.32 8.69
N ALA A 67 -6.05 0.79 7.58
CA ALA A 67 -4.76 1.17 7.02
C ALA A 67 -4.87 2.24 5.92
N VAL A 68 -5.77 2.05 4.94
CA VAL A 68 -5.95 3.01 3.83
C VAL A 68 -6.57 4.32 4.33
N ALA A 69 -7.47 4.25 5.30
CA ALA A 69 -8.08 5.43 5.88
C ALA A 69 -7.03 6.39 6.46
N LEU A 70 -6.00 5.87 7.12
CA LEU A 70 -4.89 6.67 7.67
C LEU A 70 -4.15 7.47 6.60
N LEU A 71 -3.95 6.87 5.42
CA LEU A 71 -3.28 7.53 4.30
C LEU A 71 -4.16 8.60 3.66
N ARG A 72 -5.47 8.36 3.54
CA ARG A 72 -6.42 9.31 2.95
C ARG A 72 -6.66 10.55 3.82
N GLU A 73 -6.56 10.43 5.13
CA GLU A 73 -6.67 11.57 6.04
C GLU A 73 -5.50 12.55 5.91
N HIS A 74 -4.39 12.11 5.29
CA HIS A 74 -3.14 12.87 5.14
C HIS A 74 -2.81 13.18 3.67
N GLU A 75 -3.81 13.35 2.81
CA GLU A 75 -3.60 13.77 1.43
C GLU A 75 -3.12 15.23 1.37
N GLY A 76 -1.85 15.44 1.02
CA GLY A 76 -1.23 16.76 0.83
C GLY A 76 0.29 16.75 0.96
N VAL A 77 0.94 17.83 0.47
CA VAL A 77 2.42 17.93 0.32
C VAL A 77 3.19 17.72 1.62
N MET A 78 2.63 18.18 2.74
CA MET A 78 3.31 18.16 4.04
C MET A 78 2.96 16.90 4.88
N LEU A 79 2.01 16.10 4.44
CA LEU A 79 1.38 15.10 5.30
C LEU A 79 1.59 13.64 4.85
N TRP A 80 2.20 13.40 3.66
CA TRP A 80 2.41 12.04 3.20
C TRP A 80 3.36 11.23 4.11
N GLN A 81 4.36 11.89 4.70
CA GLN A 81 5.27 11.28 5.68
C GLN A 81 4.53 10.88 6.94
N ASP A 82 3.62 11.74 7.43
CA ASP A 82 2.79 11.46 8.60
C ASP A 82 1.82 10.31 8.33
N GLY A 83 1.21 10.28 7.14
CA GLY A 83 0.34 9.19 6.71
C GLY A 83 1.10 7.85 6.61
N LEU A 84 2.31 7.85 6.04
CA LEU A 84 3.16 6.66 6.03
C LEU A 84 3.61 6.27 7.43
N LEU A 85 3.95 7.21 8.29
CA LEU A 85 4.32 6.93 9.67
C LEU A 85 3.17 6.22 10.40
N GLN A 86 1.96 6.73 10.28
CA GLN A 86 0.77 6.10 10.86
C GLN A 86 0.52 4.70 10.27
N LEU A 87 0.72 4.52 8.96
CA LEU A 87 0.63 3.20 8.34
C LEU A 87 1.66 2.22 8.94
N PHE A 88 2.92 2.61 9.06
CA PHE A 88 3.96 1.76 9.64
C PHE A 88 3.69 1.46 11.12
N GLN A 89 3.21 2.44 11.89
CA GLN A 89 2.79 2.24 13.28
C GLN A 89 1.63 1.24 13.37
N TYR A 90 0.62 1.39 12.52
CA TYR A 90 -0.47 0.42 12.41
C TYR A 90 0.04 -1.00 12.10
N LEU A 91 0.94 -1.14 11.14
CA LEU A 91 1.55 -2.42 10.77
C LEU A 91 2.35 -3.02 11.94
N GLN A 92 3.02 -2.20 12.72
CA GLN A 92 3.78 -2.61 13.89
C GLN A 92 2.86 -3.09 15.03
N GLU A 93 1.83 -2.31 15.35
CA GLU A 93 0.85 -2.65 16.39
C GLU A 93 0.04 -3.90 16.03
N ASN A 94 -0.24 -4.10 14.73
CA ASN A 94 -1.01 -5.23 14.22
C ASN A 94 -0.13 -6.30 13.55
N ARG A 95 1.16 -6.40 13.91
CA ARG A 95 2.14 -7.21 13.20
C ARG A 95 1.72 -8.68 13.02
N ALA A 96 1.18 -9.30 14.06
CA ALA A 96 0.75 -10.70 13.98
C ALA A 96 -0.38 -10.91 12.96
N PHE A 97 -1.36 -10.01 12.93
CA PHE A 97 -2.43 -10.00 11.94
C PHE A 97 -1.89 -9.78 10.53
N CYS A 98 -1.04 -8.75 10.34
CA CYS A 98 -0.45 -8.41 9.04
C CYS A 98 0.40 -9.55 8.47
N LEU A 99 1.23 -10.19 9.30
CA LEU A 99 2.01 -11.37 8.91
C LEU A 99 1.12 -12.58 8.56
N CYS A 100 0.05 -12.80 9.32
CA CYS A 100 -0.92 -13.85 9.00
C CYS A 100 -1.59 -13.59 7.66
N ALA A 101 -2.01 -12.34 7.38
CA ALA A 101 -2.59 -11.94 6.11
C ALA A 101 -1.59 -12.13 4.95
N LEU A 102 -0.37 -11.61 5.07
CA LEU A 102 0.68 -11.73 4.05
C LEU A 102 0.97 -13.19 3.69
N ARG A 103 1.11 -14.07 4.69
CA ARG A 103 1.39 -15.50 4.49
C ARG A 103 0.21 -16.28 3.92
N SER A 104 -1.01 -15.85 4.22
CA SER A 104 -2.23 -16.60 3.84
C SER A 104 -2.85 -16.12 2.54
N MET A 105 -2.74 -14.83 2.23
CA MET A 105 -3.31 -14.22 1.02
C MET A 105 -2.30 -14.15 -0.12
N GLY A 106 -1.01 -14.27 0.19
CA GLY A 106 0.08 -14.19 -0.78
C GLY A 106 0.44 -12.76 -1.20
N ARG A 107 1.57 -12.62 -1.91
CA ARG A 107 2.11 -11.35 -2.39
C ARG A 107 1.17 -10.60 -3.33
N ASP A 108 0.33 -11.29 -4.08
CA ASP A 108 -0.58 -10.67 -5.04
C ASP A 108 -1.61 -9.73 -4.36
N HIS A 109 -2.03 -10.04 -3.14
CA HIS A 109 -2.95 -9.18 -2.40
C HIS A 109 -2.27 -7.91 -1.88
N LEU A 110 -1.05 -8.03 -1.33
CA LEU A 110 -0.24 -6.89 -0.93
C LEU A 110 0.05 -5.99 -2.13
N LYS A 111 0.48 -6.58 -3.25
CA LYS A 111 0.73 -5.88 -4.50
C LYS A 111 -0.52 -5.12 -4.99
N ARG A 112 -1.70 -5.74 -4.96
CA ARG A 112 -2.95 -5.08 -5.36
C ARG A 112 -3.28 -3.90 -4.47
N PHE A 113 -3.11 -4.02 -3.15
CA PHE A 113 -3.26 -2.93 -2.21
C PHE A 113 -2.36 -1.74 -2.57
N PHE A 114 -1.07 -1.98 -2.81
CA PHE A 114 -0.14 -0.92 -3.21
C PHE A 114 -0.49 -0.32 -4.58
N GLN A 115 -0.91 -1.11 -5.54
CA GLN A 115 -1.25 -0.65 -6.90
C GLN A 115 -2.56 0.14 -6.96
N THR A 116 -3.50 -0.09 -6.06
CA THR A 116 -4.79 0.63 -6.03
C THR A 116 -4.76 1.84 -5.10
N ASP A 117 -4.36 1.63 -3.85
CA ASP A 117 -4.59 2.61 -2.80
C ASP A 117 -3.37 3.52 -2.58
N ILE A 118 -2.16 2.96 -2.67
CA ILE A 118 -0.91 3.71 -2.44
C ILE A 118 -0.44 4.44 -3.71
N ARG A 119 -0.74 3.90 -4.90
CA ARG A 119 -0.28 4.46 -6.18
C ARG A 119 -0.65 5.93 -6.36
N ALA A 120 -1.89 6.31 -6.08
CA ALA A 120 -2.35 7.68 -6.24
C ALA A 120 -1.60 8.65 -5.31
N ILE A 121 -1.33 8.23 -4.09
CA ILE A 121 -0.59 9.00 -3.08
C ILE A 121 0.86 9.22 -3.55
N ILE A 122 1.54 8.16 -3.98
CA ILE A 122 2.93 8.25 -4.49
C ILE A 122 2.99 9.16 -5.72
N GLN A 123 2.07 9.00 -6.67
CA GLN A 123 2.03 9.83 -7.87
C GLN A 123 1.85 11.31 -7.51
N SER A 124 0.93 11.62 -6.62
CA SER A 124 0.70 12.96 -6.10
C SER A 124 1.97 13.53 -5.43
N THR A 125 2.62 12.74 -4.57
CA THR A 125 3.86 13.14 -3.88
C THR A 125 4.99 13.44 -4.85
N ILE A 126 5.19 12.60 -5.87
CA ILE A 126 6.22 12.84 -6.92
C ILE A 126 5.95 14.16 -7.64
N ARG A 127 4.70 14.43 -8.06
CA ARG A 127 4.33 15.69 -8.70
C ARG A 127 4.65 16.91 -7.83
N LEU A 128 4.36 16.82 -6.55
CA LEU A 128 4.54 17.91 -5.60
C LEU A 128 6.04 18.19 -5.37
N ILE A 129 6.85 17.16 -5.15
CA ILE A 129 8.31 17.32 -5.00
C ILE A 129 8.91 17.86 -6.31
N ALA A 130 8.46 17.39 -7.46
CA ALA A 130 8.91 17.91 -8.76
C ALA A 130 8.59 19.40 -8.90
N ALA A 131 7.36 19.82 -8.56
CA ALA A 131 6.95 21.22 -8.60
C ALA A 131 7.76 22.11 -7.62
N GLU A 132 8.03 21.63 -6.40
CA GLU A 132 8.90 22.34 -5.42
C GLU A 132 10.31 22.56 -5.95
N LEU A 133 10.81 21.62 -6.76
CA LEU A 133 12.14 21.69 -7.36
C LEU A 133 12.15 22.39 -8.73
N GLY A 134 11.01 22.93 -9.19
CA GLY A 134 10.87 23.62 -10.46
C GLY A 134 10.98 22.69 -11.67
N TYR A 135 10.63 21.42 -11.50
CA TYR A 135 10.67 20.40 -12.55
C TYR A 135 9.27 19.90 -12.90
N GLU A 136 8.95 19.88 -14.20
CA GLU A 136 7.73 19.27 -14.73
C GLU A 136 8.05 17.91 -15.36
N ALA A 137 7.69 16.83 -14.64
CA ALA A 137 7.82 15.48 -15.17
C ALA A 137 6.79 15.24 -16.28
N GLY A 138 7.23 14.70 -17.41
CA GLY A 138 6.32 14.23 -18.46
C GLY A 138 5.43 13.08 -17.97
N GLU A 139 4.22 12.93 -18.53
CA GLU A 139 3.25 11.92 -18.10
C GLU A 139 3.82 10.48 -18.11
N GLN A 140 4.61 10.14 -19.12
CA GLN A 140 5.22 8.81 -19.21
C GLN A 140 6.30 8.61 -18.14
N GLU A 141 7.13 9.60 -17.89
CA GLU A 141 8.15 9.56 -16.86
C GLU A 141 7.51 9.47 -15.47
N LEU A 142 6.48 10.28 -15.21
CA LEU A 142 5.71 10.21 -13.97
C LEU A 142 5.09 8.83 -13.75
N ALA A 143 4.55 8.21 -14.80
CA ALA A 143 3.98 6.87 -14.71
C ALA A 143 5.05 5.81 -14.35
N MET A 144 6.24 5.89 -14.97
CA MET A 144 7.37 4.99 -14.68
C MET A 144 7.92 5.19 -13.27
N LEU A 145 8.12 6.45 -12.85
CA LEU A 145 8.57 6.77 -11.50
C LEU A 145 7.58 6.28 -10.45
N THR A 146 6.29 6.52 -10.69
CA THR A 146 5.23 6.02 -9.79
C THR A 146 5.31 4.50 -9.67
N GLN A 147 5.42 3.78 -10.78
CA GLN A 147 5.51 2.32 -10.76
C GLN A 147 6.75 1.82 -10.01
N PHE A 148 7.89 2.47 -10.21
CA PHE A 148 9.14 2.15 -9.53
C PHE A 148 9.02 2.33 -8.01
N TYR A 149 8.52 3.48 -7.55
CA TYR A 149 8.39 3.76 -6.11
C TYR A 149 7.28 2.94 -5.43
N VAL A 150 6.19 2.63 -6.13
CA VAL A 150 5.16 1.70 -5.62
C VAL A 150 5.76 0.32 -5.36
N GLY A 151 6.52 -0.21 -6.31
CA GLY A 151 7.18 -1.52 -6.17
C GLY A 151 8.26 -1.52 -5.08
N ALA A 152 9.06 -0.44 -4.99
CA ALA A 152 10.06 -0.31 -3.94
C ALA A 152 9.45 -0.25 -2.55
N LEU A 153 8.37 0.53 -2.36
CA LEU A 153 7.68 0.64 -1.07
C LEU A 153 6.99 -0.68 -0.69
N GLU A 154 6.37 -1.37 -1.66
CA GLU A 154 5.80 -2.71 -1.45
C GLU A 154 6.85 -3.67 -0.88
N SER A 155 8.05 -3.73 -1.51
CA SER A 155 9.14 -4.60 -1.06
C SER A 155 9.66 -4.20 0.32
N ILE A 156 9.86 -2.90 0.57
CA ILE A 156 10.34 -2.41 1.88
C ILE A 156 9.37 -2.79 2.99
N VAL A 157 8.06 -2.62 2.77
CA VAL A 157 7.04 -2.98 3.77
C VAL A 157 6.99 -4.48 4.00
N GLU A 158 7.07 -5.29 2.93
CA GLU A 158 7.10 -6.75 3.05
C GLU A 158 8.32 -7.21 3.86
N ASP A 159 9.52 -6.79 3.46
CA ASP A 159 10.78 -7.21 4.07
C ASP A 159 10.89 -6.73 5.53
N TRP A 160 10.36 -5.54 5.83
CA TRP A 160 10.29 -5.04 7.19
C TRP A 160 9.30 -5.83 8.07
N LEU A 161 8.12 -6.19 7.55
CA LEU A 161 7.17 -7.04 8.25
C LEU A 161 7.75 -8.44 8.50
N LEU A 162 8.50 -8.99 7.55
CA LEU A 162 9.17 -10.29 7.68
C LEU A 162 10.39 -10.21 8.64
N GLY A 163 10.92 -9.02 8.91
CA GLY A 163 12.10 -8.79 9.73
C GLY A 163 13.41 -8.94 8.97
N GLU A 164 13.35 -8.94 7.64
CA GLU A 164 14.52 -9.01 6.74
C GLU A 164 15.21 -7.65 6.66
N ILE A 165 14.45 -6.55 6.76
CA ILE A 165 14.97 -5.19 6.95
C ILE A 165 14.73 -4.76 8.40
N GLN A 166 15.77 -4.23 9.05
CA GLN A 166 15.72 -3.65 10.39
C GLN A 166 15.62 -2.14 10.30
N GLY A 167 14.97 -1.53 11.29
CA GLY A 167 14.83 -0.08 11.42
C GLY A 167 13.50 0.33 12.03
N THR A 168 13.45 1.55 12.54
CA THR A 168 12.18 2.13 13.00
C THR A 168 11.37 2.65 11.82
N PRO A 169 10.05 2.81 11.95
CA PRO A 169 9.21 3.45 10.94
C PRO A 169 9.78 4.80 10.46
N GLU A 170 10.25 5.62 11.40
CA GLU A 170 10.81 6.94 11.11
C GLU A 170 12.09 6.89 10.27
N GLU A 171 12.94 5.89 10.52
CA GLU A 171 14.17 5.68 9.75
C GLU A 171 13.85 5.26 8.32
N LEU A 172 12.90 4.35 8.13
CA LEU A 172 12.49 3.88 6.81
C LEU A 172 11.85 5.00 5.99
N ILE A 173 10.97 5.79 6.60
CA ILE A 173 10.30 6.90 5.92
C ILE A 173 11.31 7.99 5.55
N ARG A 174 12.23 8.32 6.45
CA ARG A 174 13.31 9.29 6.17
C ARG A 174 14.18 8.83 5.00
N PHE A 175 14.51 7.55 4.94
CA PHE A 175 15.27 6.97 3.84
C PHE A 175 14.50 7.09 2.52
N VAL A 176 13.23 6.71 2.49
CA VAL A 176 12.39 6.78 1.28
C VAL A 176 12.23 8.23 0.80
N ASP A 177 11.97 9.17 1.73
CA ASP A 177 11.87 10.60 1.40
C ASP A 177 13.17 11.15 0.79
N GLN A 178 14.30 10.83 1.42
CA GLN A 178 15.60 11.28 0.93
C GLN A 178 15.89 10.74 -0.46
N VAL A 179 15.70 9.44 -0.70
CA VAL A 179 15.92 8.82 -2.02
C VAL A 179 15.01 9.45 -3.08
N LEU A 180 13.74 9.67 -2.76
CA LEU A 180 12.80 10.29 -3.68
C LEU A 180 13.21 11.72 -4.03
N ARG A 181 13.57 12.55 -3.05
CA ARG A 181 14.02 13.93 -3.27
C ARG A 181 15.31 14.00 -4.07
N ASP A 182 16.28 13.14 -3.77
CA ASP A 182 17.55 13.08 -4.49
C ASP A 182 17.35 12.63 -5.95
N HIS A 183 16.46 11.68 -6.19
CA HIS A 183 16.10 11.24 -7.53
C HIS A 183 15.45 12.37 -8.34
N VAL A 184 14.42 13.02 -7.79
CA VAL A 184 13.72 14.12 -8.49
C VAL A 184 14.66 15.30 -8.74
N ARG A 185 15.50 15.66 -7.76
CA ARG A 185 16.53 16.70 -7.93
C ARG A 185 17.52 16.34 -9.03
N GLY A 186 18.01 15.09 -9.05
CA GLY A 186 18.92 14.59 -10.07
C GLY A 186 18.28 14.60 -11.47
N ALA A 187 17.00 14.29 -11.60
CA ALA A 187 16.26 14.39 -12.84
C ALA A 187 16.17 15.86 -13.32
N GLY A 188 15.81 16.79 -12.45
CA GLY A 188 15.75 18.21 -12.75
C GLY A 188 17.09 18.78 -13.23
N ILE A 189 18.21 18.40 -12.59
CA ILE A 189 19.57 18.82 -13.00
C ILE A 189 19.91 18.28 -14.40
N ARG A 190 19.66 17.01 -14.67
CA ARG A 190 19.94 16.41 -15.99
C ARG A 190 19.19 17.13 -17.11
N LEU A 191 17.95 17.47 -16.90
CA LEU A 191 17.12 18.12 -17.90
C LEU A 191 17.49 19.60 -18.10
N SER A 192 17.86 20.30 -17.05
CA SER A 192 18.37 21.68 -17.18
C SER A 192 19.70 21.76 -17.94
N GLN A 193 20.52 20.71 -17.89
CA GLN A 193 21.79 20.60 -18.61
C GLN A 193 21.62 20.12 -20.06
N ALA A 194 20.53 19.40 -20.36
CA ALA A 194 20.29 18.83 -21.67
C ALA A 194 19.82 19.83 -22.73
N GLY A 195 19.41 21.05 -22.35
CA GLY A 195 18.94 22.10 -23.27
C GLY A 195 17.63 21.74 -24.02
N PRO A 196 16.97 22.70 -24.67
CA PRO A 196 15.77 22.43 -25.46
C PRO A 196 16.19 21.66 -26.75
N GLY A 197 16.15 20.34 -26.71
CA GLY A 197 16.53 19.48 -27.84
C GLY A 197 17.21 18.16 -27.47
N ALA A 198 17.34 17.82 -26.19
CA ALA A 198 17.85 16.51 -25.81
C ALA A 198 16.90 15.42 -26.28
N ALA A 199 17.39 14.58 -27.19
CA ALA A 199 16.68 13.43 -27.72
C ALA A 199 16.22 12.51 -26.56
N PRO A 200 15.03 11.86 -26.67
CA PRO A 200 14.64 10.81 -25.75
C PRO A 200 15.75 9.76 -25.68
N LEU A 201 15.89 9.14 -24.51
CA LEU A 201 16.83 8.01 -24.31
C LEU A 201 16.72 7.07 -25.51
N PRO A 202 17.86 6.62 -26.09
CA PRO A 202 17.82 5.68 -27.19
C PRO A 202 16.98 4.48 -26.76
N GLU A 203 16.06 4.08 -27.63
CA GLU A 203 15.33 2.84 -27.43
C GLU A 203 16.36 1.71 -27.23
N PRO A 204 16.20 0.84 -26.25
CA PRO A 204 17.10 -0.29 -26.10
C PRO A 204 17.03 -1.10 -27.39
N ASP A 205 18.17 -1.26 -28.07
CA ASP A 205 18.33 -2.13 -29.24
C ASP A 205 18.06 -3.60 -28.83
N CYS A 206 16.80 -3.93 -28.70
CA CYS A 206 16.34 -5.26 -28.33
C CYS A 206 16.27 -6.25 -29.50
N CYS A 207 16.91 -5.99 -30.64
CA CYS A 207 16.91 -6.96 -31.75
C CYS A 207 18.15 -6.85 -32.64
N ALA A 208 19.33 -7.13 -32.10
CA ALA A 208 20.49 -7.45 -32.95
C ALA A 208 21.28 -8.62 -32.35
N GLY A 209 20.63 -9.78 -32.25
CA GLY A 209 21.29 -11.05 -32.01
C GLY A 209 21.08 -11.98 -33.23
N PRO A 210 22.13 -12.60 -33.80
CA PRO A 210 21.94 -13.50 -34.94
C PRO A 210 21.22 -14.77 -34.50
N VAL A 211 20.16 -15.09 -35.22
CA VAL A 211 19.49 -16.39 -35.18
C VAL A 211 20.55 -17.46 -35.48
N CYS A 212 20.93 -18.23 -34.44
CA CYS A 212 21.69 -19.46 -34.63
C CYS A 212 20.78 -20.51 -35.27
N LYS A 213 21.26 -21.02 -36.40
CA LYS A 213 20.72 -22.17 -37.11
C LYS A 213 20.88 -23.44 -36.30
#